data_c833f8be4d2e8015487316e784bb4b5c
#
_entry.id   c833f8be4d2e8015487316e784bb4b5c
#
_cell.length_a   1.000
_cell.length_b   1.000
_cell.length_c   1.000
_cell.angle_alpha   90.00
_cell.angle_beta   90.00
_cell.angle_gamma   90.00
#
_symmetry.space_group_name_H-M   'P 1'
#
loop_
_entity.id
_entity.type
_entity.pdbx_description
1 polymer ?
#
loop_
_entity_poly.entity_id
_entity_poly.type
_entity_poly.pdbx_seq_one_letter_code
_entity_poly.pdbx_strand_id
1 'polypeptide(L)'
;LAVETDEVYMTTKLDGNSTYFLPFNLGQRDPLFGKGNPPNPFGHKTSYLWDEIFTRNSVANIIQHFVRFDGKDTDPLNKKTLYFPRYHQLDVVRKIIADASKKGVGQTYLIQHSAGSGKSNSITWAAYQLIETYPESDSIPGSKGVSNPLFDSVIVVTDRRLLDKQLRENIKEFSEVKNIVAPAFSSKELKESLESGKKIIITTIQKFPFIVDGISDLSDKRFAVIIDEAHSSQSGTAAGKMNQAMGNTSEETEEEDEQDTQDKILEAMRSRKMRGNASYLAFTATPKNNTLERFGVKQDDGKYKPFHLYSMKQAIEEGFILDVLANYTTYKSYYEIEKSIQENPLFDTVKAQKKLRTYVEQNKQTIATKADIMLEHFVTKLVNTKKLKGKAKAIVATQSIESAINYYFALKQLIEERGNPFRIAIAFSGSKKIKGIEYTEDSINDFPANLDTAKPADPGYISDKIAR
;
A
#
# COMPACT_ATOMS: atom_id res chain seq x y z
N LEU A 1 -18.04 14.83 16.07
CA LEU A 1 -16.73 15.03 16.69
C LEU A 1 -16.86 15.07 18.19
N ALA A 2 -15.89 14.46 18.90
CA ALA A 2 -15.65 14.64 20.32
C ALA A 2 -14.35 15.48 20.45
N VAL A 3 -14.42 16.61 21.15
CA VAL A 3 -13.34 17.60 21.17
C VAL A 3 -12.96 17.90 22.61
N GLU A 4 -11.68 17.79 22.90
CA GLU A 4 -11.05 18.24 24.14
C GLU A 4 -10.05 19.37 23.86
N THR A 5 -9.39 19.88 24.88
CA THR A 5 -8.37 20.93 24.73
C THR A 5 -7.15 20.46 23.94
N ASP A 6 -6.84 19.18 24.00
CA ASP A 6 -5.61 18.57 23.48
C ASP A 6 -5.83 17.69 22.26
N GLU A 7 -6.95 16.95 22.18
CA GLU A 7 -7.21 15.95 21.15
C GLU A 7 -8.65 16.02 20.59
N VAL A 8 -8.79 15.56 19.36
CA VAL A 8 -10.06 15.48 18.65
C VAL A 8 -10.28 14.06 18.15
N TYR A 9 -11.51 13.58 18.34
CA TYR A 9 -11.94 12.29 17.83
C TYR A 9 -13.19 12.44 16.98
N MET A 10 -13.32 11.58 15.97
CA MET A 10 -14.47 11.59 15.07
C MET A 10 -15.10 10.20 14.95
N THR A 11 -16.37 10.18 14.65
CA THR A 11 -17.10 8.99 14.22
C THR A 11 -18.08 9.39 13.12
N THR A 12 -18.35 8.47 12.20
CA THR A 12 -19.36 8.63 11.15
C THR A 12 -20.65 7.89 11.49
N LYS A 13 -20.65 7.08 12.58
CA LYS A 13 -21.82 6.34 13.05
C LYS A 13 -21.81 6.25 14.57
N LEU A 14 -22.93 6.61 15.17
CA LEU A 14 -23.17 6.36 16.59
C LEU A 14 -23.87 5.00 16.76
N ASP A 15 -23.32 4.14 17.60
CA ASP A 15 -23.80 2.77 17.86
C ASP A 15 -23.76 2.45 19.37
N GLY A 16 -24.26 3.37 20.18
CA GLY A 16 -24.23 3.27 21.63
C GLY A 16 -22.84 2.96 22.17
N ASN A 17 -22.71 1.94 23.02
CA ASN A 17 -21.44 1.51 23.60
C ASN A 17 -20.47 0.87 22.57
N SER A 18 -20.93 0.56 21.36
CA SER A 18 -20.11 0.01 20.28
C SER A 18 -19.57 1.09 19.35
N THR A 19 -19.86 2.38 19.62
CA THR A 19 -19.35 3.49 18.83
C THR A 19 -17.83 3.49 18.84
N TYR A 20 -17.24 3.49 17.64
CA TYR A 20 -15.79 3.58 17.45
C TYR A 20 -15.41 4.97 17.03
N PHE A 21 -14.52 5.59 17.80
CA PHE A 21 -13.99 6.92 17.52
C PHE A 21 -12.58 6.82 16.93
N LEU A 22 -12.35 7.56 15.87
CA LEU A 22 -11.06 7.69 15.20
C LEU A 22 -10.41 9.03 15.58
N PRO A 23 -9.10 9.08 15.81
CA PRO A 23 -8.40 10.35 16.02
C PRO A 23 -8.48 11.23 14.77
N PHE A 24 -8.70 12.51 14.99
CA PHE A 24 -8.71 13.54 13.97
C PHE A 24 -7.72 14.66 14.36
N ASN A 25 -6.44 14.28 14.53
CA ASN A 25 -5.38 15.12 15.05
C ASN A 25 -4.32 15.41 13.98
N LEU A 26 -3.65 16.55 14.13
CA LEU A 26 -2.56 17.00 13.24
C LEU A 26 -1.37 16.03 13.21
N GLY A 27 -1.12 15.34 14.31
CA GLY A 27 0.13 14.63 14.57
C GLY A 27 1.24 15.55 15.06
N GLN A 28 2.16 15.03 15.86
CA GLN A 28 3.32 15.77 16.33
C GLN A 28 4.34 15.94 15.22
N ARG A 29 4.93 17.14 15.12
CA ARG A 29 5.98 17.45 14.14
C ARG A 29 7.34 16.89 14.57
N ASP A 30 8.34 17.03 13.67
CA ASP A 30 9.75 16.72 13.95
C ASP A 30 10.21 17.36 15.27
N PRO A 31 10.90 16.64 16.20
CA PRO A 31 11.39 15.27 16.07
C PRO A 31 10.44 14.19 16.61
N LEU A 32 9.28 14.53 17.15
CA LEU A 32 8.40 13.62 17.89
C LEU A 32 7.65 12.65 16.97
N PHE A 33 7.12 13.14 15.86
CA PHE A 33 6.35 12.37 14.84
C PHE A 33 5.28 11.41 15.41
N GLY A 34 4.70 11.76 16.56
CA GLY A 34 3.73 10.94 17.29
C GLY A 34 2.27 11.39 17.11
N LYS A 35 1.37 10.78 17.90
CA LYS A 35 -0.06 11.15 17.94
C LYS A 35 -0.31 12.52 18.57
N GLY A 36 -1.57 12.97 18.48
CA GLY A 36 -2.06 14.20 19.13
C GLY A 36 -1.80 15.45 18.32
N ASN A 37 -1.80 16.60 18.98
CA ASN A 37 -1.63 17.89 18.36
C ASN A 37 -0.39 18.61 18.93
N PRO A 38 0.36 19.39 18.14
CA PRO A 38 1.47 20.17 18.63
C PRO A 38 0.98 21.27 19.59
N PRO A 39 1.85 21.74 20.51
CA PRO A 39 1.54 22.90 21.33
C PRO A 39 1.13 24.10 20.48
N ASN A 40 0.07 24.81 20.90
CA ASN A 40 -0.34 26.06 20.30
C ASN A 40 -0.09 27.19 21.29
N PRO A 41 0.87 28.12 21.03
CA PRO A 41 1.18 29.20 21.94
C PRO A 41 0.07 30.25 22.06
N PHE A 42 -0.91 30.23 21.14
CA PHE A 42 -1.95 31.24 21.08
C PHE A 42 -3.34 30.69 21.46
N GLY A 43 -3.43 29.45 21.91
CA GLY A 43 -4.72 28.84 22.25
C GLY A 43 -4.65 27.34 22.53
N HIS A 44 -5.79 26.67 22.43
CA HIS A 44 -5.87 25.23 22.58
C HIS A 44 -5.19 24.52 21.40
N LYS A 45 -4.61 23.33 21.65
CA LYS A 45 -4.01 22.50 20.59
C LYS A 45 -5.02 22.11 19.51
N THR A 46 -6.30 22.16 19.82
CA THR A 46 -7.43 21.84 18.93
C THR A 46 -8.00 23.04 18.17
N SER A 47 -7.41 24.23 18.32
CA SER A 47 -7.89 25.49 17.67
C SER A 47 -7.96 25.38 16.14
N TYR A 48 -7.12 24.53 15.51
CA TYR A 48 -7.16 24.29 14.06
C TYR A 48 -8.55 23.87 13.55
N LEU A 49 -9.40 23.29 14.42
CA LEU A 49 -10.77 22.97 14.05
C LEU A 49 -11.55 24.23 13.65
N TRP A 50 -11.40 25.30 14.42
CA TRP A 50 -12.12 26.56 14.18
C TRP A 50 -11.44 27.39 13.12
N ASP A 51 -10.11 27.43 13.17
CA ASP A 51 -9.30 28.30 12.32
C ASP A 51 -9.16 27.77 10.89
N GLU A 52 -9.19 26.42 10.71
CA GLU A 52 -8.94 25.79 9.41
C GLU A 52 -10.10 24.89 8.95
N ILE A 53 -10.55 23.95 9.82
CA ILE A 53 -11.48 22.90 9.38
C ILE A 53 -12.91 23.40 9.25
N PHE A 54 -13.40 24.19 10.21
CA PHE A 54 -14.79 24.69 10.24
C PHE A 54 -14.96 26.04 9.57
N THR A 55 -13.98 26.51 8.84
CA THR A 55 -14.18 27.67 7.97
C THR A 55 -15.17 27.32 6.86
N ARG A 56 -15.95 28.29 6.40
CA ARG A 56 -16.98 28.09 5.35
C ARG A 56 -16.43 27.37 4.12
N ASN A 57 -15.29 27.82 3.61
CA ASN A 57 -14.67 27.26 2.42
C ASN A 57 -14.16 25.83 2.65
N SER A 58 -13.59 25.57 3.84
CA SER A 58 -13.10 24.25 4.20
C SER A 58 -14.22 23.23 4.34
N VAL A 59 -15.34 23.60 5.00
CA VAL A 59 -16.50 22.71 5.15
C VAL A 59 -17.12 22.42 3.78
N ALA A 60 -17.27 23.44 2.92
CA ALA A 60 -17.77 23.25 1.57
C ALA A 60 -16.88 22.30 0.76
N ASN A 61 -15.55 22.46 0.84
CA ASN A 61 -14.60 21.57 0.19
C ASN A 61 -14.66 20.14 0.73
N ILE A 62 -14.81 19.95 2.05
CA ILE A 62 -14.93 18.62 2.66
C ILE A 62 -16.21 17.93 2.15
N ILE A 63 -17.34 18.62 2.17
CA ILE A 63 -18.62 18.05 1.72
C ILE A 63 -18.57 17.70 0.24
N GLN A 64 -18.02 18.57 -0.59
CA GLN A 64 -18.00 18.41 -2.04
C GLN A 64 -17.02 17.34 -2.52
N HIS A 65 -15.82 17.24 -1.90
CA HIS A 65 -14.72 16.47 -2.45
C HIS A 65 -14.25 15.28 -1.60
N PHE A 66 -14.67 15.18 -0.34
CA PHE A 66 -14.18 14.13 0.55
C PHE A 66 -15.27 13.23 1.11
N VAL A 67 -16.44 13.79 1.45
CA VAL A 67 -17.52 13.01 2.04
C VAL A 67 -18.20 12.16 0.99
N ARG A 68 -18.36 10.87 1.27
CA ARG A 68 -19.07 9.94 0.39
C ARG A 68 -19.80 8.86 1.18
N PHE A 69 -20.81 8.27 0.56
CA PHE A 69 -21.44 7.05 1.01
C PHE A 69 -20.90 5.84 0.24
N ASP A 70 -20.57 4.78 0.97
CA ASP A 70 -20.24 3.46 0.43
C ASP A 70 -21.47 2.55 0.58
N GLY A 71 -21.77 1.78 -0.45
CA GLY A 71 -22.93 0.89 -0.55
C GLY A 71 -23.59 1.00 -1.91
N LYS A 72 -24.49 0.06 -2.20
CA LYS A 72 -25.23 0.08 -3.49
C LYS A 72 -26.19 1.27 -3.53
N ASP A 73 -26.41 1.84 -4.72
CA ASP A 73 -27.35 2.96 -4.90
C ASP A 73 -28.76 2.64 -4.39
N THR A 74 -29.15 1.36 -4.48
CA THR A 74 -30.41 0.83 -4.00
C THR A 74 -30.48 0.62 -2.49
N ASP A 75 -29.35 0.67 -1.78
CA ASP A 75 -29.35 0.44 -0.34
C ASP A 75 -29.90 1.68 0.40
N PRO A 76 -30.71 1.47 1.45
CA PRO A 76 -31.17 2.56 2.28
C PRO A 76 -30.00 3.20 3.06
N LEU A 77 -30.09 4.49 3.38
CA LEU A 77 -29.02 5.25 4.03
C LEU A 77 -28.47 4.62 5.31
N ASN A 78 -29.30 3.95 6.08
CA ASN A 78 -28.88 3.26 7.32
C ASN A 78 -28.00 2.03 7.08
N LYS A 79 -27.97 1.50 5.86
CA LYS A 79 -27.07 0.40 5.44
C LYS A 79 -25.78 0.91 4.76
N LYS A 80 -25.76 2.18 4.35
CA LYS A 80 -24.59 2.78 3.73
C LYS A 80 -23.60 3.22 4.80
N THR A 81 -22.31 3.12 4.49
CA THR A 81 -21.23 3.63 5.34
C THR A 81 -20.84 5.01 4.89
N LEU A 82 -20.85 5.99 5.79
CA LEU A 82 -20.35 7.32 5.50
C LEU A 82 -18.84 7.34 5.63
N TYR A 83 -18.12 7.65 4.55
CA TYR A 83 -16.70 7.93 4.57
C TYR A 83 -16.44 9.40 4.83
N PHE A 84 -15.54 9.65 5.77
CA PHE A 84 -15.03 10.97 6.11
C PHE A 84 -13.52 10.87 6.25
N PRO A 85 -12.73 11.83 5.74
CA PRO A 85 -11.26 11.73 5.76
C PRO A 85 -10.72 11.85 7.18
N ARG A 86 -9.70 11.08 7.52
CA ARG A 86 -8.85 11.36 8.68
C ARG A 86 -8.03 12.62 8.41
N TYR A 87 -7.56 13.29 9.46
CA TYR A 87 -6.87 14.57 9.30
C TYR A 87 -5.71 14.49 8.29
N HIS A 88 -4.80 13.52 8.43
CA HIS A 88 -3.66 13.38 7.53
C HIS A 88 -4.05 13.11 6.06
N GLN A 89 -5.20 12.48 5.83
CA GLN A 89 -5.72 12.24 4.47
C GLN A 89 -6.25 13.55 3.86
N LEU A 90 -6.98 14.33 4.65
CA LEU A 90 -7.46 15.66 4.26
C LEU A 90 -6.28 16.59 3.97
N ASP A 91 -5.30 16.63 4.88
CA ASP A 91 -4.14 17.52 4.82
C ASP A 91 -3.26 17.22 3.59
N VAL A 92 -2.93 15.94 3.34
CA VAL A 92 -2.08 15.57 2.21
C VAL A 92 -2.72 15.94 0.88
N VAL A 93 -4.01 15.64 0.69
CA VAL A 93 -4.70 15.96 -0.58
C VAL A 93 -4.76 17.46 -0.79
N ARG A 94 -5.13 18.23 0.23
CA ARG A 94 -5.18 19.69 0.15
C ARG A 94 -3.80 20.30 -0.16
N LYS A 95 -2.74 19.81 0.47
CA LYS A 95 -1.37 20.28 0.21
C LYS A 95 -0.92 19.98 -1.23
N ILE A 96 -1.23 18.79 -1.75
CA ILE A 96 -0.92 18.43 -3.14
C ILE A 96 -1.65 19.37 -4.10
N ILE A 97 -2.95 19.57 -3.92
CA ILE A 97 -3.75 20.43 -4.78
C ILE A 97 -3.27 21.88 -4.77
N ALA A 98 -3.03 22.43 -3.57
CA ALA A 98 -2.54 23.79 -3.41
C ALA A 98 -1.14 23.99 -4.03
N ASP A 99 -0.22 23.05 -3.83
CA ASP A 99 1.14 23.13 -4.38
C ASP A 99 1.11 22.99 -5.92
N ALA A 100 0.31 22.04 -6.43
CA ALA A 100 0.14 21.86 -7.87
C ALA A 100 -0.48 23.07 -8.55
N SER A 101 -1.55 23.66 -7.99
CA SER A 101 -2.17 24.90 -8.48
C SER A 101 -1.16 26.04 -8.57
N LYS A 102 -0.24 26.11 -7.63
CA LYS A 102 0.75 27.18 -7.50
C LYS A 102 1.97 27.00 -8.37
N LYS A 103 2.47 25.77 -8.48
CA LYS A 103 3.73 25.45 -9.19
C LYS A 103 3.55 24.94 -10.62
N GLY A 104 2.34 24.48 -10.94
CA GLY A 104 2.05 23.88 -12.25
C GLY A 104 2.49 22.43 -12.35
N VAL A 105 2.50 21.94 -13.59
CA VAL A 105 2.91 20.58 -13.95
C VAL A 105 4.44 20.41 -13.84
N GLY A 106 4.89 19.17 -13.71
CA GLY A 106 6.32 18.82 -13.64
C GLY A 106 6.85 18.63 -12.22
N GLN A 107 5.96 18.61 -11.21
CA GLN A 107 6.34 18.43 -9.81
C GLN A 107 6.47 16.95 -9.44
N THR A 108 7.26 16.67 -8.39
CA THR A 108 7.36 15.35 -7.77
C THR A 108 6.99 15.44 -6.30
N TYR A 109 6.18 14.48 -5.84
CA TYR A 109 5.71 14.42 -4.45
C TYR A 109 5.96 13.04 -3.87
N LEU A 110 6.64 12.95 -2.73
CA LEU A 110 6.76 11.74 -1.95
C LEU A 110 5.80 11.80 -0.77
N ILE A 111 4.83 10.90 -0.75
CA ILE A 111 3.87 10.76 0.33
C ILE A 111 4.23 9.51 1.13
N GLN A 112 4.89 9.71 2.27
CA GLN A 112 5.29 8.64 3.17
C GLN A 112 4.19 8.43 4.22
N HIS A 113 3.30 7.50 3.96
CA HIS A 113 2.20 7.13 4.85
C HIS A 113 2.32 5.68 5.29
N SER A 114 2.29 5.44 6.59
CA SER A 114 2.35 4.11 7.22
C SER A 114 1.30 3.14 6.67
N ALA A 115 1.51 1.84 6.87
CA ALA A 115 0.46 0.86 6.73
C ALA A 115 -0.77 1.24 7.59
N GLY A 116 -1.98 0.88 7.18
CA GLY A 116 -3.19 1.24 7.90
C GLY A 116 -3.60 2.73 7.83
N SER A 117 -2.85 3.56 7.12
CA SER A 117 -3.15 5.00 6.95
C SER A 117 -4.35 5.28 6.03
N GLY A 118 -4.81 4.29 5.26
CA GLY A 118 -5.85 4.47 4.26
C GLY A 118 -5.34 5.17 2.99
N LYS A 119 -4.13 4.84 2.53
CA LYS A 119 -3.51 5.38 1.30
C LYS A 119 -4.44 5.34 0.09
N SER A 120 -5.16 4.23 -0.12
CA SER A 120 -6.08 4.09 -1.26
C SER A 120 -7.16 5.17 -1.30
N ASN A 121 -7.70 5.58 -0.14
CA ASN A 121 -8.65 6.69 -0.08
C ASN A 121 -7.97 8.03 -0.42
N SER A 122 -6.77 8.28 0.11
CA SER A 122 -6.02 9.51 -0.23
C SER A 122 -5.70 9.58 -1.71
N ILE A 123 -5.32 8.46 -2.35
CA ILE A 123 -5.08 8.33 -3.79
C ILE A 123 -6.36 8.65 -4.57
N THR A 124 -7.48 8.07 -4.14
CA THR A 124 -8.78 8.31 -4.80
C THR A 124 -9.16 9.78 -4.73
N TRP A 125 -9.15 10.41 -3.55
CA TRP A 125 -9.44 11.83 -3.39
C TRP A 125 -8.49 12.73 -4.17
N ALA A 126 -7.19 12.40 -4.20
CA ALA A 126 -6.21 13.13 -4.98
C ALA A 126 -6.48 13.02 -6.48
N ALA A 127 -6.78 11.81 -6.99
CA ALA A 127 -7.07 11.60 -8.41
C ALA A 127 -8.26 12.42 -8.90
N TYR A 128 -9.37 12.45 -8.14
CA TYR A 128 -10.54 13.25 -8.51
C TYR A 128 -10.29 14.75 -8.42
N GLN A 129 -9.61 15.22 -7.39
CA GLN A 129 -9.37 16.66 -7.24
C GLN A 129 -8.32 17.17 -8.25
N LEU A 130 -7.34 16.35 -8.62
CA LEU A 130 -6.33 16.74 -9.62
C LEU A 130 -6.92 16.98 -11.01
N ILE A 131 -7.94 16.22 -11.45
CA ILE A 131 -8.59 16.46 -12.75
C ILE A 131 -9.42 17.75 -12.78
N GLU A 132 -9.75 18.28 -11.60
CA GLU A 132 -10.52 19.53 -11.43
C GLU A 132 -9.64 20.67 -10.88
N THR A 133 -8.31 20.47 -10.83
CA THR A 133 -7.37 21.49 -10.34
C THR A 133 -7.04 22.48 -11.46
N TYR A 134 -7.16 23.76 -11.14
CA TYR A 134 -6.82 24.87 -12.03
C TYR A 134 -5.56 25.60 -11.53
N PRO A 135 -4.76 26.18 -12.42
CA PRO A 135 -3.64 27.01 -12.02
C PRO A 135 -4.13 28.25 -11.27
N GLU A 136 -3.41 28.62 -10.22
CA GLU A 136 -3.63 29.90 -9.54
C GLU A 136 -3.22 31.05 -10.49
N SER A 137 -4.14 31.98 -10.76
CA SER A 137 -4.07 32.91 -11.88
C SER A 137 -2.81 33.78 -12.00
N ASP A 138 -2.10 33.97 -10.89
CA ASP A 138 -0.89 34.81 -10.83
C ASP A 138 0.41 34.01 -10.59
N SER A 139 0.31 32.70 -10.37
CA SER A 139 1.46 31.88 -9.94
C SER A 139 2.22 31.21 -11.06
N ILE A 140 1.58 30.97 -12.22
CA ILE A 140 2.17 30.25 -13.35
C ILE A 140 2.26 31.15 -14.57
N PRO A 141 3.46 31.38 -15.16
CA PRO A 141 3.60 32.17 -16.36
C PRO A 141 2.70 31.68 -17.51
N GLY A 142 1.92 32.56 -18.09
CA GLY A 142 0.99 32.25 -19.19
C GLY A 142 -0.38 31.71 -18.76
N SER A 143 -0.66 31.58 -17.45
CA SER A 143 -1.94 31.10 -16.95
C SER A 143 -3.06 32.15 -16.89
N LYS A 144 -2.77 33.43 -17.11
CA LYS A 144 -3.77 34.50 -17.10
C LYS A 144 -4.89 34.21 -18.11
N GLY A 145 -6.10 34.00 -17.60
CA GLY A 145 -7.28 33.74 -18.44
C GLY A 145 -7.43 32.29 -18.91
N VAL A 146 -6.62 31.34 -18.43
CA VAL A 146 -6.72 29.93 -18.79
C VAL A 146 -7.85 29.27 -18.00
N SER A 147 -8.91 28.88 -18.70
CA SER A 147 -10.09 28.18 -18.14
C SER A 147 -9.91 26.66 -18.07
N ASN A 148 -8.75 26.13 -18.45
CA ASN A 148 -8.52 24.68 -18.52
C ASN A 148 -7.91 24.10 -17.25
N PRO A 149 -8.33 22.90 -16.85
CA PRO A 149 -7.69 22.20 -15.73
C PRO A 149 -6.18 22.06 -15.93
N LEU A 150 -5.44 21.96 -14.82
CA LEU A 150 -3.98 21.81 -14.83
C LEU A 150 -3.53 20.49 -15.48
N PHE A 151 -4.31 19.42 -15.30
CA PHE A 151 -4.04 18.09 -15.85
C PHE A 151 -5.15 17.65 -16.79
N ASP A 152 -4.78 17.12 -17.94
CA ASP A 152 -5.72 16.55 -18.91
C ASP A 152 -6.18 15.17 -18.49
N SER A 153 -5.26 14.37 -17.89
CA SER A 153 -5.54 13.04 -17.34
C SER A 153 -4.72 12.75 -16.09
N VAL A 154 -5.29 11.95 -15.19
CA VAL A 154 -4.63 11.38 -14.02
C VAL A 154 -4.46 9.88 -14.23
N ILE A 155 -3.24 9.36 -14.08
CA ILE A 155 -2.91 7.95 -14.25
C ILE A 155 -2.60 7.37 -12.87
N VAL A 156 -3.40 6.40 -12.42
CA VAL A 156 -3.19 5.70 -11.15
C VAL A 156 -2.53 4.35 -11.43
N VAL A 157 -1.35 4.16 -10.88
CA VAL A 157 -0.49 2.98 -11.08
C VAL A 157 -0.46 2.17 -9.80
N THR A 158 -0.91 0.91 -9.87
CA THR A 158 -0.93 -0.01 -8.73
C THR A 158 0.03 -1.18 -8.94
N ASP A 159 0.54 -1.76 -7.86
CA ASP A 159 1.46 -2.90 -7.93
C ASP A 159 0.75 -4.21 -8.28
N ARG A 160 -0.39 -4.51 -7.67
CA ARG A 160 -1.04 -5.83 -7.77
C ARG A 160 -2.43 -5.74 -8.42
N ARG A 161 -2.75 -6.76 -9.25
CA ARG A 161 -4.08 -6.90 -9.87
C ARG A 161 -5.24 -6.94 -8.86
N LEU A 162 -5.01 -7.46 -7.64
CA LEU A 162 -6.04 -7.51 -6.58
C LEU A 162 -6.26 -6.14 -5.93
N LEU A 163 -5.19 -5.40 -5.64
CA LEU A 163 -5.29 -4.01 -5.16
C LEU A 163 -5.88 -3.11 -6.24
N ASP A 164 -5.55 -3.37 -7.51
CA ASP A 164 -6.13 -2.73 -8.67
C ASP A 164 -7.67 -2.90 -8.71
N LYS A 165 -8.21 -4.08 -8.40
CA LYS A 165 -9.67 -4.30 -8.32
C LYS A 165 -10.31 -3.46 -7.21
N GLN A 166 -9.77 -3.49 -5.99
CA GLN A 166 -10.30 -2.75 -4.85
C GLN A 166 -10.18 -1.23 -5.05
N LEU A 167 -9.04 -0.76 -5.55
CA LEU A 167 -8.84 0.66 -5.84
C LEU A 167 -9.74 1.12 -7.01
N ARG A 168 -9.95 0.28 -8.02
CA ARG A 168 -10.88 0.54 -9.12
C ARG A 168 -12.32 0.61 -8.64
N GLU A 169 -12.74 -0.31 -7.78
CA GLU A 169 -14.07 -0.27 -7.17
C GLU A 169 -14.24 1.03 -6.38
N ASN A 170 -13.28 1.37 -5.54
CA ASN A 170 -13.28 2.62 -4.80
C ASN A 170 -13.33 3.86 -5.73
N ILE A 171 -12.52 3.90 -6.78
CA ILE A 171 -12.51 5.01 -7.73
C ILE A 171 -13.83 5.05 -8.54
N LYS A 172 -14.37 3.91 -8.96
CA LYS A 172 -15.65 3.86 -9.68
C LYS A 172 -16.84 4.27 -8.82
N GLU A 173 -16.84 3.93 -7.54
CA GLU A 173 -17.87 4.33 -6.59
C GLU A 173 -17.90 5.84 -6.32
N PHE A 174 -16.75 6.52 -6.51
CA PHE A 174 -16.70 7.98 -6.49
C PHE A 174 -17.34 8.63 -7.73
N SER A 175 -17.47 7.90 -8.85
CA SER A 175 -17.91 8.53 -10.08
C SER A 175 -19.42 8.43 -10.24
N GLU A 176 -20.12 9.50 -9.96
CA GLU A 176 -21.46 9.73 -10.49
C GLU A 176 -21.48 9.76 -12.03
N VAL A 177 -20.31 9.87 -12.66
CA VAL A 177 -20.12 9.94 -14.11
C VAL A 177 -19.36 8.74 -14.62
N LYS A 178 -20.09 7.72 -15.08
CA LYS A 178 -19.57 6.39 -15.52
C LYS A 178 -18.47 6.41 -16.61
N ASN A 179 -18.17 7.53 -17.24
CA ASN A 179 -17.26 7.61 -18.39
C ASN A 179 -15.90 8.26 -18.15
N ILE A 180 -15.61 8.75 -16.92
CA ILE A 180 -14.33 9.41 -16.63
C ILE A 180 -13.22 8.45 -16.26
N VAL A 181 -13.54 7.25 -15.77
CA VAL A 181 -12.57 6.25 -15.32
C VAL A 181 -12.42 5.14 -16.35
N ALA A 182 -11.20 4.89 -16.79
CA ALA A 182 -10.87 3.80 -17.71
C ALA A 182 -9.82 2.86 -17.10
N PRO A 183 -10.15 1.58 -16.86
CA PRO A 183 -9.14 0.59 -16.56
C PRO A 183 -8.36 0.22 -17.84
N ALA A 184 -7.04 0.17 -17.77
CA ALA A 184 -6.18 -0.21 -18.88
C ALA A 184 -5.41 -1.51 -18.53
N PHE A 185 -5.84 -2.63 -19.07
CA PHE A 185 -5.26 -3.95 -18.83
C PHE A 185 -4.15 -4.32 -19.80
N SER A 186 -4.09 -3.65 -20.96
CA SER A 186 -3.07 -3.83 -21.99
C SER A 186 -2.41 -2.52 -22.34
N SER A 187 -1.23 -2.58 -22.95
CA SER A 187 -0.53 -1.39 -23.45
C SER A 187 -1.31 -0.67 -24.55
N LYS A 188 -2.11 -1.42 -25.33
CA LYS A 188 -3.00 -0.88 -26.35
C LYS A 188 -4.14 -0.07 -25.73
N GLU A 189 -4.86 -0.64 -24.75
CA GLU A 189 -5.93 0.06 -24.03
C GLU A 189 -5.42 1.31 -23.30
N LEU A 190 -4.19 1.24 -22.75
CA LEU A 190 -3.54 2.38 -22.14
C LEU A 190 -3.34 3.50 -23.16
N LYS A 191 -2.78 3.18 -24.32
CA LYS A 191 -2.56 4.15 -25.41
C LYS A 191 -3.88 4.76 -25.89
N GLU A 192 -4.89 3.95 -26.16
CA GLU A 192 -6.22 4.40 -26.57
C GLU A 192 -6.87 5.30 -25.50
N SER A 193 -6.70 4.97 -24.22
CA SER A 193 -7.23 5.78 -23.11
C SER A 193 -6.53 7.14 -23.01
N LEU A 194 -5.20 7.18 -23.22
CA LEU A 194 -4.43 8.42 -23.22
C LEU A 194 -4.81 9.31 -24.41
N GLU A 195 -4.90 8.74 -25.61
CA GLU A 195 -5.26 9.43 -26.86
C GLU A 195 -6.69 9.96 -26.81
N SER A 196 -7.64 9.15 -26.29
CA SER A 196 -9.06 9.55 -26.15
C SER A 196 -9.32 10.55 -25.03
N GLY A 197 -8.30 10.93 -24.24
CA GLY A 197 -8.39 11.92 -23.18
C GLY A 197 -9.26 11.49 -21.99
N LYS A 198 -9.24 10.19 -21.63
CA LYS A 198 -9.87 9.71 -20.40
C LYS A 198 -9.29 10.43 -19.19
N LYS A 199 -10.17 10.91 -18.29
CA LYS A 199 -9.76 11.74 -17.17
C LYS A 199 -8.99 10.99 -16.10
N ILE A 200 -9.42 9.77 -15.75
CA ILE A 200 -8.71 8.91 -14.79
C ILE A 200 -8.44 7.55 -15.46
N ILE A 201 -7.19 7.15 -15.50
CA ILE A 201 -6.74 5.88 -16.06
C ILE A 201 -6.11 5.05 -14.96
N ILE A 202 -6.57 3.81 -14.77
CA ILE A 202 -6.03 2.92 -13.74
C ILE A 202 -5.30 1.77 -14.42
N THR A 203 -4.05 1.54 -14.03
CA THR A 203 -3.22 0.51 -14.62
C THR A 203 -2.24 -0.08 -13.60
N THR A 204 -1.49 -1.12 -14.01
CA THR A 204 -0.54 -1.79 -13.14
C THR A 204 0.89 -1.35 -13.43
N ILE A 205 1.78 -1.51 -12.42
CA ILE A 205 3.18 -1.08 -12.48
C ILE A 205 3.98 -1.72 -13.63
N GLN A 206 3.61 -2.94 -14.06
CA GLN A 206 4.25 -3.61 -15.18
C GLN A 206 4.13 -2.83 -16.51
N LYS A 207 3.18 -1.89 -16.56
CA LYS A 207 2.97 -1.02 -17.73
C LYS A 207 3.60 0.35 -17.58
N PHE A 208 4.31 0.59 -16.48
CA PHE A 208 4.94 1.88 -16.22
C PHE A 208 5.88 2.37 -17.36
N PRO A 209 6.72 1.53 -17.98
CA PRO A 209 7.52 1.95 -19.15
C PRO A 209 6.66 2.47 -20.29
N PHE A 210 5.55 1.82 -20.59
CA PHE A 210 4.62 2.25 -21.65
C PHE A 210 3.87 3.54 -21.30
N ILE A 211 3.64 3.80 -19.99
CA ILE A 211 3.08 5.06 -19.52
C ILE A 211 4.05 6.20 -19.82
N VAL A 212 5.34 6.04 -19.50
CA VAL A 212 6.36 7.07 -19.72
C VAL A 212 6.52 7.34 -21.22
N ASP A 213 6.53 6.30 -22.04
CA ASP A 213 6.60 6.44 -23.51
C ASP A 213 5.36 7.17 -24.06
N GLY A 214 4.14 6.75 -23.66
CA GLY A 214 2.90 7.38 -24.07
C GLY A 214 2.78 8.85 -23.64
N ILE A 215 3.25 9.21 -22.44
CA ILE A 215 3.32 10.60 -21.97
C ILE A 215 4.31 11.41 -22.84
N SER A 216 5.42 10.79 -23.23
CA SER A 216 6.42 11.44 -24.11
C SER A 216 5.88 11.70 -25.50
N ASP A 217 5.07 10.80 -26.05
CA ASP A 217 4.45 10.93 -27.38
C ASP A 217 3.35 12.00 -27.41
N LEU A 218 2.70 12.25 -26.27
CA LEU A 218 1.61 13.22 -26.11
C LEU A 218 2.09 14.50 -25.40
N SER A 219 3.10 15.15 -26.00
CA SER A 219 3.77 16.33 -25.43
C SER A 219 2.88 17.57 -25.27
N ASP A 220 1.75 17.61 -25.94
CA ASP A 220 0.71 18.66 -25.88
C ASP A 220 -0.26 18.47 -24.71
N LYS A 221 -0.27 17.27 -24.08
CA LYS A 221 -1.14 16.94 -22.94
C LYS A 221 -0.35 16.94 -21.62
N ARG A 222 -1.07 17.16 -20.54
CA ARG A 222 -0.50 17.29 -19.18
C ARG A 222 -1.07 16.19 -18.28
N PHE A 223 -0.17 15.53 -17.55
CA PHE A 223 -0.49 14.34 -16.79
C PHE A 223 -0.15 14.48 -15.30
N ALA A 224 -0.95 13.84 -14.44
CA ALA A 224 -0.54 13.50 -13.09
C ALA A 224 -0.46 11.98 -12.97
N VAL A 225 0.66 11.46 -12.49
CA VAL A 225 0.89 10.02 -12.33
C VAL A 225 0.97 9.70 -10.83
N ILE A 226 0.00 8.96 -10.31
CA ILE A 226 -0.06 8.53 -8.92
C ILE A 226 0.41 7.08 -8.85
N ILE A 227 1.45 6.80 -8.06
CA ILE A 227 2.07 5.49 -7.92
C ILE A 227 1.77 4.98 -6.51
N ASP A 228 1.00 3.89 -6.41
CA ASP A 228 0.69 3.23 -5.14
C ASP A 228 1.68 2.11 -4.85
N GLU A 229 2.07 1.97 -3.56
CA GLU A 229 2.97 0.94 -3.06
C GLU A 229 4.28 0.84 -3.86
N ALA A 230 4.94 2.00 -4.07
CA ALA A 230 6.21 2.09 -4.82
C ALA A 230 7.35 1.21 -4.25
N HIS A 231 7.09 0.35 -3.27
CA HIS A 231 8.10 -0.44 -2.55
C HIS A 231 7.89 -1.96 -2.62
N SER A 232 6.97 -2.49 -3.44
CA SER A 232 6.71 -3.92 -3.42
C SER A 232 7.89 -4.71 -3.98
N SER A 233 8.36 -5.65 -3.18
CA SER A 233 9.30 -6.69 -3.58
C SER A 233 8.54 -7.78 -4.34
N GLN A 234 8.66 -7.87 -5.65
CA GLN A 234 8.30 -9.09 -6.37
C GLN A 234 9.56 -9.88 -6.68
N SER A 235 9.75 -10.94 -5.92
CA SER A 235 10.67 -12.01 -6.27
C SER A 235 10.13 -12.81 -7.46
N GLY A 236 10.94 -12.95 -8.51
CA GLY A 236 10.89 -14.05 -9.46
C GLY A 236 9.78 -14.06 -10.52
N THR A 237 10.13 -14.37 -11.74
CA THR A 237 9.33 -14.74 -12.92
C THR A 237 8.72 -13.64 -13.77
N ALA A 238 8.27 -12.52 -13.24
CA ALA A 238 7.78 -11.41 -14.05
C ALA A 238 8.92 -10.58 -14.67
N ALA A 239 10.07 -10.48 -14.00
CA ALA A 239 11.25 -9.75 -14.47
C ALA A 239 11.89 -10.41 -15.70
N GLY A 240 12.02 -11.75 -15.72
CA GLY A 240 12.54 -12.52 -16.86
C GLY A 240 11.68 -12.34 -18.12
N LYS A 241 10.36 -12.33 -17.99
CA LYS A 241 9.44 -12.11 -19.11
C LYS A 241 9.46 -10.67 -19.63
N MET A 242 9.77 -9.71 -18.79
CA MET A 242 9.89 -8.29 -19.19
C MET A 242 11.20 -8.01 -19.93
N ASN A 243 12.32 -8.62 -19.53
CA ASN A 243 13.57 -8.58 -20.27
C ASN A 243 13.47 -9.27 -21.63
N GLN A 244 12.72 -10.38 -21.73
CA GLN A 244 12.46 -11.10 -22.98
C GLN A 244 11.59 -10.28 -23.95
N ALA A 245 10.65 -9.49 -23.44
CA ALA A 245 9.82 -8.59 -24.25
C ALA A 245 10.59 -7.34 -24.76
N MET A 246 11.71 -6.97 -24.11
CA MET A 246 12.56 -5.87 -24.53
C MET A 246 13.72 -6.26 -25.48
N GLY A 247 13.75 -7.50 -25.98
CA GLY A 247 14.62 -7.91 -27.08
C GLY A 247 16.07 -8.23 -26.69
N ASN A 248 16.40 -8.40 -25.44
CA ASN A 248 17.71 -8.90 -25.02
C ASN A 248 17.73 -10.43 -24.99
N THR A 249 18.09 -11.04 -26.12
CA THR A 249 18.52 -12.43 -26.22
C THR A 249 19.99 -12.52 -25.88
N SER A 250 20.32 -12.70 -24.63
CA SER A 250 21.61 -13.25 -24.20
C SER A 250 21.33 -14.33 -23.15
N GLU A 251 21.60 -15.55 -23.56
CA GLU A 251 21.76 -16.70 -22.68
C GLU A 251 22.97 -16.45 -21.78
N GLU A 252 22.77 -15.85 -20.63
CA GLU A 252 23.76 -15.87 -19.54
C GLU A 252 23.05 -15.92 -18.19
N THR A 253 23.24 -17.06 -17.54
CA THR A 253 23.28 -17.34 -16.09
C THR A 253 22.25 -16.60 -15.20
N GLU A 254 21.44 -17.43 -14.58
CA GLU A 254 20.53 -17.15 -13.46
C GLU A 254 21.26 -16.52 -12.25
N GLU A 255 21.68 -15.28 -12.36
CA GLU A 255 21.89 -14.37 -11.23
C GLU A 255 20.81 -13.29 -11.37
N GLU A 256 19.58 -13.64 -11.00
CA GLU A 256 18.50 -12.66 -10.83
C GLU A 256 18.86 -11.75 -9.65
N ASP A 257 19.47 -10.62 -9.92
CA ASP A 257 19.41 -9.46 -9.04
C ASP A 257 17.94 -9.12 -8.84
N GLU A 258 17.47 -9.26 -7.60
CA GLU A 258 16.13 -8.86 -7.14
C GLU A 258 16.00 -7.32 -7.25
N GLN A 259 15.89 -6.78 -8.47
CA GLN A 259 15.55 -5.37 -8.65
C GLN A 259 14.13 -5.14 -8.14
N ASP A 260 14.03 -4.34 -7.10
CA ASP A 260 12.77 -3.92 -6.50
C ASP A 260 11.96 -3.04 -7.47
N THR A 261 10.66 -3.03 -7.29
CA THR A 261 9.70 -2.22 -8.08
C THR A 261 10.06 -0.73 -8.07
N GLN A 262 10.57 -0.20 -6.96
CA GLN A 262 11.07 1.18 -6.87
C GLN A 262 12.25 1.41 -7.82
N ASP A 263 13.20 0.48 -7.86
CA ASP A 263 14.38 0.61 -8.72
C ASP A 263 14.00 0.58 -10.20
N LYS A 264 13.03 -0.26 -10.60
CA LYS A 264 12.50 -0.32 -11.97
C LYS A 264 11.77 0.97 -12.38
N ILE A 265 10.96 1.56 -11.48
CA ILE A 265 10.32 2.85 -11.71
C ILE A 265 11.38 3.94 -11.90
N LEU A 266 12.36 3.99 -10.99
CA LEU A 266 13.44 4.98 -11.04
C LEU A 266 14.30 4.83 -12.30
N GLU A 267 14.58 3.60 -12.72
CA GLU A 267 15.32 3.31 -13.96
C GLU A 267 14.52 3.72 -15.19
N ALA A 268 13.24 3.38 -15.27
CA ALA A 268 12.36 3.81 -16.35
C ALA A 268 12.27 5.34 -16.45
N MET A 269 12.20 6.03 -15.31
CA MET A 269 12.19 7.49 -15.24
C MET A 269 13.53 8.12 -15.63
N ARG A 270 14.67 7.46 -15.33
CA ARG A 270 16.02 7.93 -15.70
C ARG A 270 16.30 7.72 -17.18
N SER A 271 16.01 6.53 -17.70
CA SER A 271 16.33 6.12 -19.06
C SER A 271 15.55 6.90 -20.13
N ARG A 272 14.33 7.36 -19.81
CA ARG A 272 13.41 7.99 -20.78
C ARG A 272 13.26 9.51 -20.65
N LYS A 273 14.17 10.20 -19.96
CA LYS A 273 14.16 11.65 -19.76
C LYS A 273 12.74 12.21 -19.53
N MET A 274 12.29 12.15 -18.27
CA MET A 274 11.00 12.71 -17.87
C MET A 274 10.78 14.10 -18.46
N ARG A 275 9.72 14.26 -19.22
CA ARG A 275 9.34 15.56 -19.77
C ARG A 275 8.55 16.36 -18.72
N GLY A 276 8.66 17.69 -18.77
CA GLY A 276 7.97 18.60 -17.86
C GLY A 276 6.44 18.62 -17.98
N ASN A 277 5.85 17.75 -18.84
CA ASN A 277 4.40 17.64 -19.02
C ASN A 277 3.70 16.65 -18.05
N ALA A 278 4.42 16.08 -17.08
CA ALA A 278 3.85 15.20 -16.09
C ALA A 278 4.33 15.51 -14.66
N SER A 279 3.42 15.46 -13.70
CA SER A 279 3.73 15.44 -12.27
C SER A 279 3.62 14.02 -11.71
N TYR A 280 4.45 13.67 -10.74
CA TYR A 280 4.53 12.31 -10.19
C TYR A 280 4.31 12.31 -8.67
N LEU A 281 3.39 11.49 -8.20
CA LEU A 281 3.03 11.34 -6.79
C LEU A 281 3.31 9.90 -6.36
N ALA A 282 4.31 9.69 -5.51
CA ALA A 282 4.68 8.37 -5.00
C ALA A 282 4.14 8.17 -3.59
N PHE A 283 3.20 7.25 -3.42
CA PHE A 283 2.67 6.83 -2.12
C PHE A 283 3.40 5.57 -1.65
N THR A 284 4.00 5.61 -0.47
CA THR A 284 4.72 4.47 0.10
C THR A 284 4.75 4.53 1.62
N ALA A 285 4.83 3.37 2.29
CA ALA A 285 5.06 3.31 3.73
C ALA A 285 6.56 3.39 4.08
N THR A 286 7.43 2.86 3.22
CA THR A 286 8.85 2.63 3.49
C THR A 286 9.71 3.04 2.30
N PRO A 287 9.92 4.36 2.07
CA PRO A 287 10.72 4.83 0.95
C PRO A 287 12.20 4.43 1.14
N LYS A 288 12.84 3.96 0.07
CA LYS A 288 14.28 3.79 0.01
C LYS A 288 14.99 5.15 -0.20
N ASN A 289 16.29 5.20 0.05
CA ASN A 289 17.08 6.42 -0.16
C ASN A 289 16.94 6.98 -1.59
N ASN A 290 17.02 6.10 -2.60
CA ASN A 290 16.84 6.49 -4.00
C ASN A 290 15.44 7.07 -4.29
N THR A 291 14.41 6.58 -3.59
CA THR A 291 13.04 7.11 -3.71
C THR A 291 12.93 8.48 -3.05
N LEU A 292 13.58 8.65 -1.88
CA LEU A 292 13.68 9.95 -1.20
C LEU A 292 14.40 10.99 -2.07
N GLU A 293 15.53 10.64 -2.67
CA GLU A 293 16.27 11.54 -3.58
C GLU A 293 15.46 11.95 -4.80
N ARG A 294 14.62 11.04 -5.33
CA ARG A 294 13.88 11.28 -6.57
C ARG A 294 12.57 12.04 -6.37
N PHE A 295 11.83 11.71 -5.34
CA PHE A 295 10.48 12.25 -5.11
C PHE A 295 10.39 13.16 -3.87
N GLY A 296 11.39 13.13 -3.00
CA GLY A 296 11.41 13.91 -1.78
C GLY A 296 11.81 15.37 -2.01
N VAL A 297 11.57 16.17 -0.99
CA VAL A 297 11.93 17.60 -0.95
C VAL A 297 13.33 17.74 -0.36
N LYS A 298 14.26 18.30 -1.15
CA LYS A 298 15.62 18.56 -0.70
C LYS A 298 15.63 19.63 0.41
N GLN A 299 16.33 19.35 1.50
CA GLN A 299 16.50 20.25 2.63
C GLN A 299 17.83 21.00 2.52
N ASP A 300 18.01 22.05 3.32
CA ASP A 300 19.22 22.86 3.36
C ASP A 300 20.47 22.07 3.81
N ASP A 301 20.28 21.01 4.60
CA ASP A 301 21.34 20.08 5.03
C ASP A 301 21.73 19.05 3.95
N GLY A 302 21.15 19.16 2.75
CA GLY A 302 21.37 18.25 1.62
C GLY A 302 20.59 16.94 1.69
N LYS A 303 19.86 16.66 2.76
CA LYS A 303 19.02 15.48 2.90
C LYS A 303 17.67 15.70 2.22
N TYR A 304 16.96 14.58 1.99
CA TYR A 304 15.63 14.61 1.41
C TYR A 304 14.59 14.18 2.43
N LYS A 305 13.48 14.90 2.49
CA LYS A 305 12.32 14.57 3.32
C LYS A 305 11.09 14.31 2.44
N PRO A 306 10.12 13.51 2.90
CA PRO A 306 8.85 13.38 2.18
C PRO A 306 8.11 14.72 2.15
N PHE A 307 7.34 14.94 1.09
CA PHE A 307 6.43 16.09 0.99
C PHE A 307 5.37 16.07 2.08
N HIS A 308 4.87 14.85 2.39
CA HIS A 308 3.93 14.64 3.49
C HIS A 308 4.23 13.34 4.23
N LEU A 309 4.17 13.38 5.56
CA LEU A 309 4.50 12.25 6.43
C LEU A 309 3.33 11.95 7.38
N TYR A 310 2.87 10.69 7.35
CA TYR A 310 2.11 10.05 8.43
C TYR A 310 2.94 8.86 8.92
N SER A 311 3.62 9.06 10.06
CA SER A 311 4.67 8.15 10.51
C SER A 311 4.12 6.81 11.02
N MET A 312 4.97 5.77 11.01
CA MET A 312 4.66 4.48 11.65
C MET A 312 4.43 4.66 13.15
N LYS A 313 5.22 5.52 13.81
CA LYS A 313 5.06 5.84 15.23
C LYS A 313 3.67 6.41 15.51
N GLN A 314 3.25 7.41 14.75
CA GLN A 314 1.91 7.98 14.88
C GLN A 314 0.82 6.93 14.68
N ALA A 315 0.95 6.07 13.66
CA ALA A 315 -0.01 5.01 13.40
C ALA A 315 -0.09 3.95 14.52
N ILE A 316 1.03 3.64 15.18
CA ILE A 316 1.09 2.76 16.36
C ILE A 316 0.40 3.43 17.55
N GLU A 317 0.76 4.67 17.86
CA GLU A 317 0.21 5.42 18.99
C GLU A 317 -1.28 5.73 18.83
N GLU A 318 -1.76 5.87 17.61
CA GLU A 318 -3.18 6.00 17.27
C GLU A 318 -3.93 4.65 17.21
N GLY A 319 -3.24 3.52 17.34
CA GLY A 319 -3.82 2.18 17.41
C GLY A 319 -4.21 1.57 16.06
N PHE A 320 -3.75 2.10 14.93
CA PHE A 320 -4.03 1.55 13.60
C PHE A 320 -3.14 0.37 13.23
N ILE A 321 -1.93 0.30 13.78
CA ILE A 321 -1.01 -0.81 13.63
C ILE A 321 -0.43 -1.21 14.98
N LEU A 322 -0.03 -2.48 15.12
CA LEU A 322 0.64 -2.96 16.31
C LEU A 322 2.11 -2.52 16.31
N ASP A 323 2.65 -2.24 17.50
CA ASP A 323 4.08 -2.03 17.67
C ASP A 323 4.83 -3.36 17.44
N VAL A 324 5.50 -3.45 16.30
CA VAL A 324 6.25 -4.64 15.91
C VAL A 324 7.40 -4.92 16.89
N LEU A 325 8.06 -3.85 17.37
CA LEU A 325 9.20 -4.00 18.30
C LEU A 325 8.77 -4.49 19.68
N ALA A 326 7.58 -4.12 20.13
CA ALA A 326 7.02 -4.61 21.39
C ALA A 326 6.42 -6.03 21.27
N ASN A 327 6.20 -6.52 20.06
CA ASN A 327 5.51 -7.78 19.80
C ASN A 327 6.32 -8.78 18.96
N TYR A 328 7.65 -8.69 18.93
CA TYR A 328 8.47 -9.67 18.23
C TYR A 328 9.09 -10.67 19.18
N THR A 329 9.40 -11.87 18.68
CA THR A 329 10.12 -12.92 19.40
C THR A 329 11.38 -13.28 18.63
N THR A 330 12.53 -13.25 19.31
CA THR A 330 13.81 -13.64 18.71
C THR A 330 14.00 -15.15 18.74
N TYR A 331 14.56 -15.69 17.66
CA TYR A 331 14.89 -17.10 17.55
C TYR A 331 16.42 -17.27 17.45
N LYS A 332 17.03 -17.87 18.48
CA LYS A 332 18.50 -17.93 18.62
C LYS A 332 19.20 -19.03 17.82
N SER A 333 18.51 -20.09 17.38
CA SER A 333 19.15 -21.24 16.70
C SER A 333 19.83 -20.90 15.37
N TYR A 334 19.48 -19.79 14.77
CA TYR A 334 20.12 -19.29 13.55
C TYR A 334 21.60 -18.93 13.78
N TYR A 335 21.92 -18.42 14.96
CA TYR A 335 23.23 -17.87 15.29
C TYR A 335 24.35 -18.93 15.49
N GLU A 336 23.99 -20.11 15.98
CA GLU A 336 24.99 -21.16 16.27
C GLU A 336 25.51 -21.86 15.01
N ILE A 337 24.65 -21.96 13.98
CA ILE A 337 25.04 -22.54 12.68
C ILE A 337 25.91 -21.55 11.88
N GLU A 338 25.57 -20.25 11.94
CA GLU A 338 26.34 -19.19 11.27
C GLU A 338 27.76 -19.08 11.85
N LYS A 339 27.91 -19.22 13.18
CA LYS A 339 29.20 -19.20 13.87
C LYS A 339 30.12 -20.34 13.45
N SER A 340 29.59 -21.54 13.23
CA SER A 340 30.39 -22.72 12.81
C SER A 340 30.92 -22.61 11.37
N ILE A 341 30.37 -21.71 10.55
CA ILE A 341 30.79 -21.50 9.15
C ILE A 341 31.70 -20.29 9.02
N GLN A 342 31.56 -19.26 9.85
CA GLN A 342 32.48 -18.11 9.88
C GLN A 342 33.93 -18.53 10.27
N GLU A 343 34.09 -19.63 10.96
CA GLU A 343 35.39 -20.17 11.34
C GLU A 343 36.08 -21.01 10.24
N ASN A 344 35.45 -21.17 9.04
CA ASN A 344 36.04 -21.97 7.94
C ASN A 344 36.49 -21.05 6.76
N PRO A 345 37.82 -20.86 6.58
CA PRO A 345 38.39 -19.89 5.64
C PRO A 345 38.28 -20.25 4.16
N LEU A 346 37.65 -21.38 3.81
CA LEU A 346 37.52 -21.86 2.42
C LEU A 346 36.20 -21.52 1.75
N PHE A 347 35.31 -20.75 2.40
CA PHE A 347 34.00 -20.42 1.85
C PHE A 347 33.93 -18.97 1.34
N ASP A 348 33.43 -18.80 0.11
CA ASP A 348 32.89 -17.51 -0.38
C ASP A 348 31.71 -17.12 0.51
N THR A 349 31.95 -16.16 1.41
CA THR A 349 31.06 -15.83 2.54
C THR A 349 29.64 -15.46 2.12
N VAL A 350 29.44 -14.78 0.99
CA VAL A 350 28.10 -14.33 0.55
C VAL A 350 27.29 -15.49 -0.04
N LYS A 351 27.89 -16.32 -0.91
CA LYS A 351 27.22 -17.49 -1.50
C LYS A 351 26.94 -18.58 -0.46
N ALA A 352 27.87 -18.77 0.49
CA ALA A 352 27.70 -19.72 1.57
C ALA A 352 26.61 -19.31 2.56
N GLN A 353 26.54 -18.04 2.93
CA GLN A 353 25.49 -17.49 3.80
C GLN A 353 24.09 -17.64 3.13
N LYS A 354 23.97 -17.37 1.83
CA LYS A 354 22.70 -17.54 1.10
C LYS A 354 22.26 -19.02 1.07
N LYS A 355 23.17 -19.94 0.77
CA LYS A 355 22.89 -21.39 0.77
C LYS A 355 22.54 -21.91 2.17
N LEU A 356 23.27 -21.46 3.19
CA LEU A 356 23.03 -21.84 4.57
C LEU A 356 21.67 -21.33 5.05
N ARG A 357 21.36 -20.07 4.78
CA ARG A 357 20.07 -19.49 5.10
C ARG A 357 18.94 -20.32 4.49
N THR A 358 19.04 -20.64 3.20
CA THR A 358 18.05 -21.50 2.52
C THR A 358 17.95 -22.88 3.17
N TYR A 359 19.08 -23.50 3.52
CA TYR A 359 19.10 -24.81 4.18
C TYR A 359 18.43 -24.78 5.56
N VAL A 360 18.75 -23.78 6.39
CA VAL A 360 18.14 -23.62 7.73
C VAL A 360 16.65 -23.33 7.63
N GLU A 361 16.26 -22.52 6.67
CA GLU A 361 14.85 -22.15 6.44
C GLU A 361 14.01 -23.31 5.92
N GLN A 362 14.62 -24.28 5.21
CA GLN A 362 13.94 -25.46 4.68
C GLN A 362 14.05 -26.69 5.59
N ASN A 363 14.85 -26.63 6.65
CA ASN A 363 15.03 -27.75 7.55
C ASN A 363 13.76 -28.02 8.35
N LYS A 364 13.25 -29.27 8.29
CA LYS A 364 12.02 -29.69 8.95
C LYS A 364 11.98 -29.40 10.45
N GLN A 365 13.08 -29.63 11.16
CA GLN A 365 13.18 -29.43 12.60
C GLN A 365 13.12 -27.94 12.96
N THR A 366 13.78 -27.10 12.16
CA THR A 366 13.74 -25.65 12.32
C THR A 366 12.31 -25.12 12.07
N ILE A 367 11.64 -25.62 11.03
CA ILE A 367 10.26 -25.25 10.71
C ILE A 367 9.32 -25.68 11.84
N ALA A 368 9.44 -26.93 12.34
CA ALA A 368 8.61 -27.43 13.43
C ALA A 368 8.78 -26.60 14.72
N THR A 369 10.03 -26.28 15.10
CA THR A 369 10.30 -25.47 16.29
C THR A 369 9.78 -24.03 16.13
N LYS A 370 9.96 -23.40 14.96
CA LYS A 370 9.42 -22.07 14.71
C LYS A 370 7.89 -22.07 14.70
N ALA A 371 7.27 -23.10 14.10
CA ALA A 371 5.81 -23.26 14.10
C ALA A 371 5.24 -23.39 15.52
N ASP A 372 5.91 -24.17 16.38
CA ASP A 372 5.52 -24.31 17.79
C ASP A 372 5.61 -22.98 18.55
N ILE A 373 6.72 -22.24 18.40
CA ILE A 373 6.87 -20.90 19.00
C ILE A 373 5.79 -19.93 18.51
N MET A 374 5.48 -19.93 17.21
CA MET A 374 4.44 -19.09 16.65
C MET A 374 3.06 -19.42 17.22
N LEU A 375 2.74 -20.71 17.30
CA LEU A 375 1.48 -21.18 17.84
C LEU A 375 1.36 -20.85 19.32
N GLU A 376 2.40 -21.08 20.10
CA GLU A 376 2.45 -20.76 21.53
C GLU A 376 2.28 -19.26 21.78
N HIS A 377 2.97 -18.43 21.00
CA HIS A 377 2.81 -16.97 21.06
C HIS A 377 1.37 -16.54 20.74
N PHE A 378 0.78 -17.09 19.69
CA PHE A 378 -0.60 -16.82 19.31
C PHE A 378 -1.59 -17.17 20.44
N VAL A 379 -1.44 -18.35 21.04
CA VAL A 379 -2.29 -18.81 22.15
C VAL A 379 -2.11 -17.92 23.37
N THR A 380 -0.87 -17.74 23.83
CA THR A 380 -0.59 -17.06 25.11
C THR A 380 -0.84 -15.56 25.05
N LYS A 381 -0.44 -14.90 23.96
CA LYS A 381 -0.48 -13.43 23.85
C LYS A 381 -1.74 -12.87 23.22
N LEU A 382 -2.48 -13.66 22.45
CA LEU A 382 -3.65 -13.16 21.71
C LEU A 382 -4.93 -13.87 22.17
N VAL A 383 -4.97 -15.21 22.19
CA VAL A 383 -6.18 -15.96 22.51
C VAL A 383 -6.49 -15.87 23.99
N ASN A 384 -5.54 -16.25 24.86
CA ASN A 384 -5.74 -16.27 26.32
C ASN A 384 -6.01 -14.88 26.90
N THR A 385 -5.44 -13.84 26.28
CA THR A 385 -5.69 -12.44 26.69
C THR A 385 -6.96 -11.85 26.08
N LYS A 386 -7.72 -12.63 25.31
CA LYS A 386 -8.96 -12.21 24.61
C LYS A 386 -8.77 -10.93 23.78
N LYS A 387 -7.56 -10.68 23.25
CA LYS A 387 -7.33 -9.58 22.33
C LYS A 387 -8.26 -9.70 21.12
N LEU A 388 -8.58 -8.57 20.50
CA LEU A 388 -9.54 -8.48 19.39
C LEU A 388 -10.92 -9.09 19.72
N LYS A 389 -11.38 -8.94 20.96
CA LYS A 389 -12.67 -9.48 21.44
C LYS A 389 -12.81 -11.00 21.25
N GLY A 390 -11.72 -11.74 21.33
CA GLY A 390 -11.68 -13.20 21.11
C GLY A 390 -11.74 -13.64 19.63
N LYS A 391 -11.66 -12.72 18.68
CA LYS A 391 -11.68 -13.00 17.23
C LYS A 391 -10.30 -12.87 16.60
N ALA A 392 -9.24 -13.09 17.35
CA ALA A 392 -7.88 -12.99 16.85
C ALA A 392 -7.62 -13.98 15.72
N LYS A 393 -6.93 -13.52 14.66
CA LYS A 393 -6.43 -14.32 13.54
C LYS A 393 -4.93 -14.13 13.43
N ALA A 394 -4.23 -15.11 12.87
CA ALA A 394 -2.80 -15.03 12.57
C ALA A 394 -2.57 -15.29 11.08
N ILE A 395 -1.60 -14.59 10.51
CA ILE A 395 -1.12 -14.82 9.14
C ILE A 395 0.38 -15.11 9.23
N VAL A 396 0.81 -16.23 8.66
CA VAL A 396 2.21 -16.60 8.53
C VAL A 396 2.64 -16.33 7.09
N ALA A 397 3.42 -15.27 6.89
CA ALA A 397 4.01 -14.97 5.60
C ALA A 397 5.36 -15.68 5.45
N THR A 398 5.61 -16.31 4.30
CA THR A 398 6.81 -17.09 4.01
C THR A 398 7.50 -16.59 2.73
N GLN A 399 8.78 -16.92 2.56
CA GLN A 399 9.56 -16.50 1.40
C GLN A 399 9.17 -17.21 0.10
N SER A 400 8.60 -18.42 0.19
CA SER A 400 8.27 -19.23 -0.97
C SER A 400 7.03 -20.08 -0.72
N ILE A 401 6.38 -20.53 -1.81
CA ILE A 401 5.24 -21.47 -1.76
C ILE A 401 5.65 -22.77 -1.05
N GLU A 402 6.86 -23.27 -1.30
CA GLU A 402 7.39 -24.49 -0.64
C GLU A 402 7.50 -24.30 0.87
N SER A 403 8.04 -23.17 1.33
CA SER A 403 8.07 -22.84 2.75
C SER A 403 6.66 -22.70 3.34
N ALA A 404 5.71 -22.09 2.62
CA ALA A 404 4.34 -22.00 3.07
C ALA A 404 3.70 -23.37 3.30
N ILE A 405 3.89 -24.28 2.35
CA ILE A 405 3.41 -25.68 2.43
C ILE A 405 4.03 -26.40 3.63
N ASN A 406 5.33 -26.27 3.84
CA ASN A 406 6.01 -26.91 4.96
C ASN A 406 5.53 -26.36 6.32
N TYR A 407 5.34 -25.03 6.45
CA TYR A 407 4.78 -24.44 7.66
C TYR A 407 3.32 -24.83 7.89
N TYR A 408 2.52 -24.93 6.81
CA TYR A 408 1.15 -25.39 6.91
C TYR A 408 1.05 -26.78 7.54
N PHE A 409 1.83 -27.75 7.03
CA PHE A 409 1.82 -29.11 7.58
C PHE A 409 2.36 -29.17 9.02
N ALA A 410 3.41 -28.41 9.33
CA ALA A 410 3.94 -28.36 10.69
C ALA A 410 2.93 -27.77 11.68
N LEU A 411 2.27 -26.66 11.33
CA LEU A 411 1.24 -26.05 12.17
C LEU A 411 -0.01 -26.93 12.26
N LYS A 412 -0.42 -27.60 11.17
CA LYS A 412 -1.55 -28.52 11.16
C LYS A 412 -1.33 -29.66 12.16
N GLN A 413 -0.15 -30.29 12.10
CA GLN A 413 0.22 -31.34 13.05
C GLN A 413 0.16 -30.84 14.50
N LEU A 414 0.76 -29.69 14.81
CA LEU A 414 0.75 -29.11 16.17
C LEU A 414 -0.66 -28.75 16.67
N ILE A 415 -1.53 -28.30 15.77
CA ILE A 415 -2.93 -28.00 16.10
C ILE A 415 -3.70 -29.29 16.37
N GLU A 416 -3.47 -30.35 15.59
CA GLU A 416 -4.07 -31.68 15.78
C GLU A 416 -3.63 -32.28 17.12
N GLU A 417 -2.33 -32.23 17.46
CA GLU A 417 -1.77 -32.68 18.74
C GLU A 417 -2.39 -31.94 19.95
N ARG A 418 -2.82 -30.68 19.75
CA ARG A 418 -3.51 -29.87 20.77
C ARG A 418 -5.04 -30.00 20.76
N GLY A 419 -5.60 -30.97 20.05
CA GLY A 419 -7.05 -31.26 20.02
C GLY A 419 -7.85 -30.34 19.08
N ASN A 420 -7.22 -29.79 18.03
CA ASN A 420 -7.84 -28.97 16.99
C ASN A 420 -8.57 -27.69 17.48
N PRO A 421 -7.98 -26.88 18.38
CA PRO A 421 -8.64 -25.68 18.88
C PRO A 421 -8.77 -24.57 17.83
N PHE A 422 -8.03 -24.67 16.71
CA PHE A 422 -7.98 -23.67 15.63
C PHE A 422 -8.14 -24.32 14.26
N ARG A 423 -8.58 -23.53 13.30
CA ARG A 423 -8.54 -23.90 11.88
C ARG A 423 -7.32 -23.24 11.22
N ILE A 424 -6.68 -23.97 10.33
CA ILE A 424 -5.56 -23.49 9.52
C ILE A 424 -5.92 -23.55 8.05
N ALA A 425 -5.51 -22.53 7.29
CA ALA A 425 -5.63 -22.46 5.85
C ALA A 425 -4.31 -22.03 5.24
N ILE A 426 -4.04 -22.47 4.01
CA ILE A 426 -2.92 -21.99 3.19
C ILE A 426 -3.46 -21.27 1.96
N ALA A 427 -2.80 -20.18 1.56
CA ALA A 427 -3.12 -19.45 0.35
C ALA A 427 -1.86 -19.21 -0.49
N PHE A 428 -1.91 -19.56 -1.76
CA PHE A 428 -0.87 -19.28 -2.76
C PHE A 428 -1.46 -19.38 -4.17
N SER A 429 -0.79 -18.78 -5.15
CA SER A 429 -1.25 -18.81 -6.54
C SER A 429 -0.56 -19.90 -7.34
N GLY A 430 -1.32 -20.58 -8.21
CA GLY A 430 -0.81 -21.62 -9.11
C GLY A 430 -0.62 -22.99 -8.43
N SER A 431 0.35 -23.77 -8.92
CA SER A 431 0.71 -25.07 -8.36
C SER A 431 2.20 -25.14 -8.03
N LYS A 432 2.56 -26.01 -7.08
CA LYS A 432 3.94 -26.29 -6.69
C LYS A 432 4.19 -27.78 -6.57
N LYS A 433 5.19 -28.28 -7.29
CA LYS A 433 5.62 -29.67 -7.19
C LYS A 433 6.72 -29.83 -6.15
N ILE A 434 6.48 -30.65 -5.11
CA ILE A 434 7.44 -30.96 -4.04
C ILE A 434 7.57 -32.47 -3.93
N LYS A 435 8.77 -33.01 -4.07
CA LYS A 435 9.07 -34.46 -4.00
C LYS A 435 8.15 -35.32 -4.88
N GLY A 436 7.79 -34.82 -6.07
CA GLY A 436 6.96 -35.52 -7.03
C GLY A 436 5.45 -35.33 -6.85
N ILE A 437 5.00 -34.73 -5.75
CA ILE A 437 3.58 -34.44 -5.49
C ILE A 437 3.30 -32.99 -5.91
N GLU A 438 2.27 -32.78 -6.69
CA GLU A 438 1.79 -31.47 -7.08
C GLU A 438 0.75 -30.98 -6.08
N TYR A 439 0.97 -29.77 -5.55
CA TYR A 439 0.10 -29.11 -4.59
C TYR A 439 -0.53 -27.90 -5.22
N THR A 440 -1.83 -27.76 -5.03
CA THR A 440 -2.62 -26.55 -5.29
C THR A 440 -3.28 -26.11 -4.00
N GLU A 441 -3.75 -24.86 -3.94
CA GLU A 441 -4.49 -24.35 -2.78
C GLU A 441 -5.68 -25.24 -2.41
N ASP A 442 -6.43 -25.70 -3.42
CA ASP A 442 -7.61 -26.54 -3.24
C ASP A 442 -7.25 -27.98 -2.79
N SER A 443 -6.09 -28.50 -3.22
CA SER A 443 -5.67 -29.87 -2.87
C SER A 443 -5.15 -30.00 -1.44
N ILE A 444 -4.72 -28.91 -0.81
CA ILE A 444 -4.14 -28.91 0.53
C ILE A 444 -5.16 -28.56 1.61
N ASN A 445 -6.08 -27.64 1.33
CA ASN A 445 -7.03 -27.15 2.31
C ASN A 445 -8.17 -28.15 2.52
N ASP A 446 -8.22 -28.77 3.71
CA ASP A 446 -9.31 -29.66 4.16
C ASP A 446 -10.50 -28.83 4.68
N PHE A 447 -11.13 -28.04 3.84
CA PHE A 447 -12.38 -27.38 4.24
C PHE A 447 -13.57 -28.28 3.89
N PRO A 448 -14.46 -28.58 4.86
CA PRO A 448 -15.72 -29.19 4.51
C PRO A 448 -16.48 -28.25 3.56
N ALA A 449 -17.11 -28.81 2.54
CA ALA A 449 -17.83 -28.12 1.46
C ALA A 449 -18.92 -27.13 1.89
N ASN A 450 -19.13 -26.93 3.22
CA ASN A 450 -20.18 -26.15 3.85
C ASN A 450 -19.71 -24.84 4.51
N LEU A 451 -18.48 -24.37 4.27
CA LEU A 451 -18.04 -23.07 4.74
C LEU A 451 -18.54 -21.97 3.81
N ASP A 452 -19.79 -21.58 4.00
CA ASP A 452 -20.51 -20.58 3.19
C ASP A 452 -20.80 -20.98 1.73
N THR A 453 -22.01 -20.74 1.30
CA THR A 453 -22.63 -21.05 0.02
C THR A 453 -21.92 -20.56 -1.26
N ALA A 454 -20.66 -20.18 -1.19
CA ALA A 454 -19.82 -19.84 -2.32
C ALA A 454 -19.05 -21.10 -2.79
N LYS A 455 -19.23 -21.46 -4.04
CA LYS A 455 -18.68 -22.64 -4.70
C LYS A 455 -17.17 -22.78 -4.49
N PRO A 456 -16.65 -23.96 -4.09
CA PRO A 456 -15.23 -24.24 -3.92
C PRO A 456 -14.40 -24.25 -5.21
N ALA A 457 -14.98 -23.87 -6.33
CA ALA A 457 -14.41 -24.08 -7.66
C ALA A 457 -13.63 -22.89 -8.25
N ASP A 458 -13.46 -21.79 -7.51
CA ASP A 458 -12.70 -20.65 -8.03
C ASP A 458 -11.24 -20.71 -7.52
N PRO A 459 -10.25 -20.93 -8.43
CA PRO A 459 -8.84 -20.85 -8.03
C PRO A 459 -8.53 -19.51 -7.40
N GLY A 460 -8.03 -19.50 -6.15
CA GLY A 460 -7.75 -18.27 -5.41
C GLY A 460 -8.84 -17.86 -4.40
N TYR A 461 -9.87 -18.67 -4.19
CA TYR A 461 -10.97 -18.37 -3.24
C TYR A 461 -10.51 -18.01 -1.82
N ILE A 462 -9.47 -18.69 -1.32
CA ILE A 462 -8.94 -18.40 0.03
C ILE A 462 -8.10 -17.14 0.02
N SER A 463 -7.27 -16.93 -1.01
CA SER A 463 -6.51 -15.69 -1.16
C SER A 463 -7.42 -14.48 -1.28
N ASP A 464 -8.55 -14.59 -1.98
CA ASP A 464 -9.57 -13.54 -2.08
C ASP A 464 -10.31 -13.29 -0.75
N LYS A 465 -10.56 -14.33 0.07
CA LYS A 465 -11.17 -14.15 1.41
C LYS A 465 -10.20 -13.62 2.48
N ILE A 466 -8.91 -13.89 2.36
CA ILE A 466 -7.88 -13.32 3.25
C ILE A 466 -7.65 -11.85 2.94
N ALA A 467 -7.83 -11.44 1.67
CA ALA A 467 -7.68 -10.06 1.22
C ALA A 467 -8.88 -9.15 1.60
N ARG A 468 -9.99 -9.71 2.05
CA ARG A 468 -11.17 -9.00 2.61
C ARG A 468 -11.16 -8.99 4.13
#